data_e42715fa4a79c9f3f8a28fa9de0707d9
#
_entry.id   e42715fa4a79c9f3f8a28fa9de0707d9
#
_cell.length_a   1.000
_cell.length_b   1.000
_cell.length_c   1.000
_cell.angle_alpha   90.00
_cell.angle_beta   90.00
_cell.angle_gamma   90.00
#
_symmetry.space_group_name_H-M   'P 1'
#
loop_
_entity.id
_entity.type
_entity.pdbx_description
1 polymer ?
#
loop_
_entity_poly.entity_id
_entity_poly.type
_entity_poly.pdbx_seq_one_letter_code
_entity_poly.pdbx_strand_id
1 'polypeptide(L)'
;MGRAVERVFAASDVIEEARALAVANPRNDKRIAEARPCARVDVDFSRALRECLDQVGPGHVATCGAIATALGDIRAARSVATWLSAHPDTAGSHRVVRADGRPVRASASSELEREGIELERGRASPQRILGALEPVGLLTALREEQRMLSERVVEEDMGVPFERIAGVDAGYDGDETYVVVICLDRNDLDPIDIAVVKRRAEFPYIPTYLAYREFSGIEAAVRRLDQRPDVLLVDGHGRLHPALFGIACYVGVRLDLPTIGVAKHPLVGRVTKRGHPPSGAMAIEFQGRVRGYAWTPPGRERPIFVSIGHRITLARALEVVRASTLQGHPEPLKLADRIGREMKRNKRNEKRKKGATR
;
A
#
# COMPACT_ATOMS: atom_id res chain seq x y z
N MET A 1 17.18 13.37 -39.25
CA MET A 1 15.79 12.91 -39.33
C MET A 1 15.80 11.38 -39.20
N GLY A 2 15.80 10.86 -38.01
CA GLY A 2 15.80 9.42 -37.67
C GLY A 2 14.40 9.05 -37.21
N ARG A 3 13.82 8.05 -37.83
CA ARG A 3 12.49 7.52 -37.50
C ARG A 3 12.51 6.97 -36.07
N ALA A 4 11.73 7.57 -35.16
CA ALA A 4 11.32 6.92 -33.94
C ALA A 4 10.46 5.72 -34.33
N VAL A 5 11.04 4.53 -34.23
CA VAL A 5 10.29 3.28 -34.34
C VAL A 5 9.46 3.18 -33.07
N GLU A 6 8.15 3.36 -33.18
CA GLU A 6 7.18 2.94 -32.17
C GLU A 6 7.29 1.42 -31.98
N ARG A 7 8.20 0.98 -31.13
CA ARG A 7 8.13 -0.35 -30.55
C ARG A 7 7.08 -0.33 -29.45
N VAL A 8 5.83 -0.43 -29.84
CA VAL A 8 4.77 -0.87 -28.97
C VAL A 8 5.04 -2.36 -28.70
N PHE A 9 5.78 -2.67 -27.63
CA PHE A 9 5.76 -4.03 -27.10
C PHE A 9 4.30 -4.34 -26.82
N ALA A 10 3.73 -5.32 -27.51
CA ALA A 10 2.40 -5.78 -27.20
C ALA A 10 2.40 -6.20 -25.73
N ALA A 11 1.40 -5.76 -24.96
CA ALA A 11 1.28 -6.12 -23.54
C ALA A 11 1.31 -7.64 -23.29
N SER A 12 1.03 -8.45 -24.33
CA SER A 12 1.19 -9.90 -24.38
C SER A 12 2.62 -10.35 -24.20
N ASP A 13 3.61 -9.71 -24.82
CA ASP A 13 5.00 -10.17 -24.86
C ASP A 13 5.68 -9.93 -23.52
N VAL A 14 5.47 -8.78 -22.92
CA VAL A 14 5.97 -8.45 -21.56
C VAL A 14 5.32 -9.37 -20.51
N ILE A 15 4.09 -9.81 -20.73
CA ILE A 15 3.37 -10.72 -19.81
C ILE A 15 3.81 -12.15 -19.99
N GLU A 16 4.08 -12.57 -21.21
CA GLU A 16 4.62 -13.90 -21.49
C GLU A 16 6.04 -14.04 -20.92
N GLU A 17 6.85 -13.01 -21.06
CA GLU A 17 8.16 -12.90 -20.45
C GLU A 17 8.08 -12.83 -18.90
N ALA A 18 7.15 -12.04 -18.34
CA ALA A 18 6.85 -12.01 -16.91
C ALA A 18 6.39 -13.38 -16.38
N ARG A 19 5.64 -14.15 -17.16
CA ARG A 19 5.23 -15.53 -16.82
C ARG A 19 6.41 -16.47 -16.86
N ALA A 20 7.26 -16.39 -17.87
CA ALA A 20 8.45 -17.21 -17.99
C ALA A 20 9.42 -16.96 -16.82
N LEU A 21 9.65 -15.71 -16.45
CA LEU A 21 10.49 -15.30 -15.32
C LEU A 21 9.88 -15.66 -13.96
N ALA A 22 8.57 -15.51 -13.78
CA ALA A 22 7.89 -15.89 -12.54
C ALA A 22 7.92 -17.42 -12.27
N VAL A 23 8.02 -18.22 -13.32
CA VAL A 23 8.10 -19.69 -13.23
C VAL A 23 9.56 -20.18 -13.11
N ALA A 24 10.52 -19.44 -13.66
CA ALA A 24 11.90 -19.91 -13.84
C ALA A 24 12.83 -19.68 -12.63
N ASN A 25 12.47 -18.87 -11.60
CA ASN A 25 13.44 -18.53 -10.56
C ASN A 25 13.00 -18.85 -9.12
N PRO A 26 13.23 -20.09 -8.62
CA PRO A 26 13.14 -20.43 -7.20
C PRO A 26 14.42 -20.07 -6.41
N ARG A 27 15.44 -19.49 -7.04
CA ARG A 27 16.77 -19.33 -6.43
C ARG A 27 17.29 -17.90 -6.53
N ASN A 28 17.05 -17.05 -5.53
CA ASN A 28 18.04 -16.06 -5.11
C ASN A 28 17.71 -15.41 -3.75
N ASP A 29 17.88 -16.20 -2.67
CA ASP A 29 17.72 -15.72 -1.28
C ASP A 29 19.03 -15.10 -0.73
N LYS A 30 20.06 -14.90 -1.55
CA LYS A 30 21.44 -14.66 -1.06
C LYS A 30 22.03 -13.28 -1.32
N ARG A 31 21.34 -12.30 -1.90
CA ARG A 31 21.98 -11.05 -2.35
C ARG A 31 21.52 -9.73 -1.71
N ILE A 32 20.74 -9.77 -0.66
CA ILE A 32 20.57 -8.55 0.15
C ILE A 32 21.44 -8.70 1.38
N ALA A 33 22.69 -8.21 1.27
CA ALA A 33 23.57 -8.07 2.41
C ALA A 33 22.93 -7.14 3.45
N GLU A 34 22.68 -7.69 4.65
CA GLU A 34 22.78 -7.08 5.97
C GLU A 34 22.53 -5.58 6.11
N ALA A 35 21.35 -5.10 5.69
CA ALA A 35 20.79 -3.95 6.42
C ALA A 35 20.48 -4.45 7.82
N ARG A 36 21.12 -3.89 8.85
CA ARG A 36 20.88 -4.26 10.26
C ARG A 36 19.38 -4.28 10.49
N PRO A 37 18.79 -5.43 10.88
CA PRO A 37 17.36 -5.54 11.06
C PRO A 37 16.94 -4.56 12.15
N CYS A 38 16.28 -3.48 11.75
CA CYS A 38 15.54 -2.67 12.71
C CYS A 38 14.42 -3.56 13.22
N ALA A 39 14.29 -3.69 14.53
CA ALA A 39 13.22 -4.47 15.14
C ALA A 39 11.87 -4.10 14.47
N ARG A 40 11.12 -5.09 14.02
CA ARG A 40 9.78 -4.89 13.44
C ARG A 40 8.75 -5.03 14.53
N VAL A 41 7.77 -4.15 14.56
CA VAL A 41 6.57 -4.39 15.35
C VAL A 41 5.88 -5.63 14.80
N ASP A 42 5.43 -6.51 15.68
CA ASP A 42 4.61 -7.66 15.29
C ASP A 42 3.25 -7.17 14.77
N VAL A 43 2.97 -7.39 13.49
CA VAL A 43 1.83 -6.82 12.76
C VAL A 43 0.72 -7.88 12.64
N ASP A 44 0.38 -8.56 13.72
CA ASP A 44 -0.75 -9.50 13.74
C ASP A 44 -2.06 -8.77 14.06
N PHE A 45 -2.70 -8.24 12.99
CA PHE A 45 -4.00 -7.59 13.10
C PHE A 45 -5.10 -8.53 13.59
N SER A 46 -5.06 -9.80 13.17
CA SER A 46 -6.07 -10.80 13.56
C SER A 46 -6.02 -11.10 15.05
N ARG A 47 -4.81 -11.18 15.62
CA ARG A 47 -4.61 -11.35 17.05
C ARG A 47 -5.12 -10.13 17.82
N ALA A 48 -4.67 -8.94 17.46
CA ALA A 48 -5.10 -7.70 18.12
C ALA A 48 -6.62 -7.49 18.03
N LEU A 49 -7.24 -7.84 16.89
CA LEU A 49 -8.69 -7.79 16.75
C LEU A 49 -9.39 -8.78 17.69
N ARG A 50 -8.90 -10.01 17.80
CA ARG A 50 -9.45 -11.01 18.75
C ARG A 50 -9.35 -10.50 20.18
N GLU A 51 -8.23 -9.94 20.61
CA GLU A 51 -8.05 -9.34 21.93
C GLU A 51 -9.09 -8.22 22.21
N CYS A 52 -9.50 -7.45 21.20
CA CYS A 52 -10.60 -6.52 21.33
C CYS A 52 -11.97 -7.24 21.45
N LEU A 53 -12.19 -8.28 20.65
CA LEU A 53 -13.47 -9.03 20.63
C LEU A 53 -13.69 -9.83 21.92
N ASP A 54 -12.64 -10.36 22.53
CA ASP A 54 -12.69 -11.10 23.79
C ASP A 54 -13.18 -10.25 24.97
N GLN A 55 -13.10 -8.92 24.86
CA GLN A 55 -13.65 -8.00 25.85
C GLN A 55 -15.17 -7.82 25.71
N VAL A 56 -15.76 -8.23 24.58
CA VAL A 56 -17.19 -8.11 24.34
C VAL A 56 -17.89 -9.40 24.74
N GLY A 57 -18.34 -9.46 25.98
CA GLY A 57 -19.05 -10.63 26.53
C GLY A 57 -20.44 -10.84 25.91
N PRO A 58 -21.04 -12.04 26.13
CA PRO A 58 -22.42 -12.31 25.74
C PRO A 58 -23.39 -11.26 26.29
N GLY A 59 -24.43 -10.93 25.53
CA GLY A 59 -25.42 -9.92 25.91
C GLY A 59 -24.97 -8.47 25.68
N HIS A 60 -23.78 -8.24 25.15
CA HIS A 60 -23.24 -6.92 24.80
C HIS A 60 -22.72 -6.88 23.37
N VAL A 61 -22.63 -5.68 22.83
CA VAL A 61 -22.04 -5.40 21.51
C VAL A 61 -21.05 -4.22 21.61
N ALA A 62 -20.08 -4.19 20.70
CA ALA A 62 -19.19 -3.05 20.55
C ALA A 62 -19.32 -2.46 19.15
N THR A 63 -19.15 -1.13 19.01
CA THR A 63 -19.13 -0.51 17.70
C THR A 63 -17.77 -0.75 17.01
N CYS A 64 -17.77 -0.74 15.66
CA CYS A 64 -16.51 -0.70 14.90
C CYS A 64 -15.59 0.45 15.34
N GLY A 65 -16.19 1.56 15.79
CA GLY A 65 -15.44 2.70 16.33
C GLY A 65 -14.76 2.38 17.65
N ALA A 66 -15.46 1.72 18.61
CA ALA A 66 -14.88 1.32 19.88
C ALA A 66 -13.71 0.33 19.66
N ILE A 67 -13.89 -0.68 18.79
CA ILE A 67 -12.81 -1.61 18.39
C ILE A 67 -11.61 -0.85 17.79
N ALA A 68 -11.87 0.06 16.85
CA ALA A 68 -10.82 0.85 16.21
C ALA A 68 -10.05 1.74 17.21
N THR A 69 -10.76 2.32 18.18
CA THR A 69 -10.14 3.10 19.26
C THR A 69 -9.27 2.21 20.16
N ALA A 70 -9.75 1.03 20.52
CA ALA A 70 -8.96 0.06 21.30
C ALA A 70 -7.71 -0.42 20.54
N LEU A 71 -7.81 -0.56 19.21
CA LEU A 71 -6.65 -0.82 18.35
C LEU A 71 -5.67 0.37 18.27
N GLY A 72 -6.10 1.58 18.65
CA GLY A 72 -5.28 2.79 18.72
C GLY A 72 -5.52 3.83 17.62
N ASP A 73 -6.48 3.63 16.71
CA ASP A 73 -6.81 4.65 15.69
C ASP A 73 -8.25 4.52 15.20
N ILE A 74 -9.10 5.48 15.56
CA ILE A 74 -10.53 5.53 15.17
C ILE A 74 -10.73 5.44 13.64
N ARG A 75 -9.76 5.88 12.84
CA ARG A 75 -9.83 5.81 11.37
C ARG A 75 -9.89 4.38 10.85
N ALA A 76 -9.52 3.39 11.65
CA ALA A 76 -9.62 1.98 11.31
C ALA A 76 -11.05 1.42 11.36
N ALA A 77 -12.06 2.16 11.84
CA ALA A 77 -13.42 1.65 12.02
C ALA A 77 -14.02 1.01 10.76
N ARG A 78 -13.83 1.62 9.57
CA ARG A 78 -14.27 1.05 8.30
C ARG A 78 -13.50 -0.23 7.96
N SER A 79 -12.22 -0.25 8.24
CA SER A 79 -11.34 -1.41 7.99
C SER A 79 -11.70 -2.58 8.87
N VAL A 80 -12.05 -2.34 10.14
CA VAL A 80 -12.60 -3.36 11.06
C VAL A 80 -13.87 -3.97 10.48
N ALA A 81 -14.84 -3.13 10.05
CA ALA A 81 -16.08 -3.63 9.45
C ALA A 81 -15.82 -4.48 8.19
N THR A 82 -14.92 -4.01 7.31
CA THR A 82 -14.57 -4.73 6.07
C THR A 82 -13.87 -6.05 6.39
N TRP A 83 -12.93 -6.05 7.35
CA TRP A 83 -12.22 -7.25 7.76
C TRP A 83 -13.18 -8.31 8.33
N LEU A 84 -14.05 -7.93 9.26
CA LEU A 84 -15.03 -8.84 9.86
C LEU A 84 -16.04 -9.38 8.85
N SER A 85 -16.40 -8.57 7.84
CA SER A 85 -17.27 -9.03 6.74
C SER A 85 -16.58 -10.08 5.86
N ALA A 86 -15.27 -9.99 5.68
CA ALA A 86 -14.46 -10.93 4.90
C ALA A 86 -14.08 -12.20 5.70
N HIS A 87 -14.10 -12.12 7.05
CA HIS A 87 -13.71 -13.21 7.97
C HIS A 87 -14.88 -13.52 8.94
N PRO A 88 -15.99 -14.07 8.42
CA PRO A 88 -17.20 -14.30 9.23
C PRO A 88 -17.00 -15.26 10.40
N ASP A 89 -16.05 -16.19 10.28
CA ASP A 89 -15.76 -17.21 11.29
C ASP A 89 -14.90 -16.71 12.47
N THR A 90 -14.57 -15.40 12.50
CA THR A 90 -13.86 -14.80 13.62
C THR A 90 -14.75 -14.84 14.87
N ALA A 91 -14.32 -15.53 15.93
CA ALA A 91 -15.06 -15.63 17.18
C ALA A 91 -15.44 -14.24 17.72
N GLY A 92 -16.67 -14.06 18.20
CA GLY A 92 -17.17 -12.79 18.69
C GLY A 92 -17.49 -11.73 17.61
N SER A 93 -17.22 -12.01 16.34
CA SER A 93 -17.47 -11.04 15.23
C SER A 93 -18.93 -10.61 15.09
N HIS A 94 -19.88 -11.47 15.48
CA HIS A 94 -21.32 -11.16 15.50
C HIS A 94 -21.68 -10.04 16.49
N ARG A 95 -20.89 -9.85 17.56
CA ARG A 95 -21.08 -8.80 18.55
C ARG A 95 -20.56 -7.42 18.14
N VAL A 96 -20.16 -7.27 16.86
CA VAL A 96 -19.69 -5.98 16.34
C VAL A 96 -20.76 -5.32 15.51
N VAL A 97 -21.08 -4.08 15.85
CA VAL A 97 -22.09 -3.28 15.20
C VAL A 97 -21.49 -2.01 14.57
N ARG A 98 -22.19 -1.44 13.62
CA ARG A 98 -21.90 -0.12 13.06
C ARG A 98 -22.24 0.97 14.08
N ALA A 99 -21.84 2.21 13.80
CA ALA A 99 -22.15 3.36 14.68
C ALA A 99 -23.66 3.58 14.91
N ASP A 100 -24.50 3.10 13.99
CA ASP A 100 -25.96 3.19 14.10
C ASP A 100 -26.61 1.98 14.81
N GLY A 101 -25.81 1.10 15.39
CA GLY A 101 -26.25 -0.10 16.11
C GLY A 101 -26.59 -1.30 15.22
N ARG A 102 -26.49 -1.20 13.89
CA ARG A 102 -26.73 -2.35 13.01
C ARG A 102 -25.56 -3.31 13.00
N PRO A 103 -25.80 -4.64 13.04
CA PRO A 103 -24.74 -5.60 12.87
C PRO A 103 -23.91 -5.37 11.61
N VAL A 104 -22.62 -5.65 11.68
CA VAL A 104 -21.72 -5.54 10.51
C VAL A 104 -22.16 -6.50 9.40
N ARG A 105 -22.64 -7.69 9.77
CA ARG A 105 -23.18 -8.71 8.87
C ARG A 105 -24.64 -8.98 9.20
N ALA A 106 -25.48 -9.09 8.18
CA ALA A 106 -26.90 -9.40 8.38
C ALA A 106 -27.11 -10.76 9.08
N SER A 107 -26.27 -11.74 8.79
CA SER A 107 -26.29 -13.08 9.44
C SER A 107 -26.03 -13.06 10.94
N ALA A 108 -25.37 -12.00 11.47
CA ALA A 108 -25.10 -11.87 12.89
C ALA A 108 -26.38 -11.63 13.74
N SER A 109 -27.50 -11.21 13.14
CA SER A 109 -28.74 -10.91 13.86
C SER A 109 -29.24 -12.12 14.66
N SER A 110 -29.30 -13.29 14.04
CA SER A 110 -29.75 -14.53 14.72
C SER A 110 -28.78 -15.02 15.81
N GLU A 111 -27.50 -14.69 15.70
CA GLU A 111 -26.50 -14.98 16.75
C GLU A 111 -26.68 -14.05 17.95
N LEU A 112 -26.94 -12.76 17.69
CA LEU A 112 -27.23 -11.77 18.74
C LEU A 112 -28.54 -12.07 19.49
N GLU A 113 -29.59 -12.48 18.75
CA GLU A 113 -30.87 -12.87 19.36
C GLU A 113 -30.73 -14.09 20.27
N ARG A 114 -29.92 -15.08 19.90
CA ARG A 114 -29.60 -16.23 20.76
C ARG A 114 -28.85 -15.84 22.03
N GLU A 115 -28.13 -14.73 22.02
CA GLU A 115 -27.47 -14.14 23.20
C GLU A 115 -28.37 -13.19 24.00
N GLY A 116 -29.68 -13.10 23.68
CA GLY A 116 -30.63 -12.23 24.36
C GLY A 116 -30.51 -10.77 23.97
N ILE A 117 -29.93 -10.46 22.81
CA ILE A 117 -29.87 -9.09 22.27
C ILE A 117 -30.97 -8.91 21.21
N GLU A 118 -32.06 -8.29 21.63
CA GLU A 118 -33.14 -7.94 20.72
C GLU A 118 -32.73 -6.78 19.82
N LEU A 119 -33.06 -6.90 18.53
CA LEU A 119 -32.78 -5.87 17.51
C LEU A 119 -34.03 -5.08 17.17
N GLU A 120 -34.16 -3.88 17.71
CA GLU A 120 -35.23 -2.97 17.37
C GLU A 120 -34.98 -2.34 15.99
N ARG A 121 -35.85 -2.62 15.02
CA ARG A 121 -35.67 -2.18 13.61
C ARG A 121 -34.30 -2.53 13.05
N GLY A 122 -33.75 -3.71 13.44
CA GLY A 122 -32.45 -4.20 13.02
C GLY A 122 -31.23 -3.53 13.69
N ARG A 123 -31.43 -2.90 14.85
CA ARG A 123 -30.39 -2.22 15.63
C ARG A 123 -30.36 -2.72 17.05
N ALA A 124 -29.17 -2.94 17.59
CA ALA A 124 -28.98 -3.22 19.00
C ALA A 124 -29.33 -1.99 19.85
N SER A 125 -29.98 -2.25 20.98
CA SER A 125 -30.30 -1.20 21.95
C SER A 125 -29.05 -0.48 22.45
N PRO A 126 -29.04 0.86 22.58
CA PRO A 126 -27.91 1.63 23.13
C PRO A 126 -27.38 1.10 24.47
N GLN A 127 -28.25 0.55 25.32
CA GLN A 127 -27.89 -0.01 26.63
C GLN A 127 -27.01 -1.27 26.51
N ARG A 128 -27.04 -1.95 25.35
CA ARG A 128 -26.21 -3.14 25.07
C ARG A 128 -24.88 -2.78 24.41
N ILE A 129 -24.69 -1.54 24.00
CA ILE A 129 -23.47 -1.07 23.34
C ILE A 129 -22.44 -0.68 24.39
N LEU A 130 -21.30 -1.36 24.42
CA LEU A 130 -20.17 -0.98 25.29
C LEU A 130 -19.61 0.37 24.84
N GLY A 131 -19.46 1.31 25.78
CA GLY A 131 -18.98 2.66 25.52
C GLY A 131 -17.50 2.70 25.17
N ALA A 132 -16.68 1.87 25.79
CA ALA A 132 -15.24 1.77 25.55
C ALA A 132 -14.75 0.34 25.77
N LEU A 133 -13.59 0.04 25.19
CA LEU A 133 -12.82 -1.17 25.41
C LEU A 133 -11.43 -0.78 25.94
N GLU A 134 -10.79 -1.68 26.67
CA GLU A 134 -9.40 -1.51 27.08
C GLU A 134 -8.46 -1.44 25.87
N PRO A 135 -7.45 -0.56 25.89
CA PRO A 135 -6.52 -0.39 24.78
C PRO A 135 -5.72 -1.65 24.48
N VAL A 136 -5.77 -2.14 23.25
CA VAL A 136 -4.88 -3.19 22.70
C VAL A 136 -3.65 -2.55 22.03
N GLY A 137 -3.81 -1.38 21.43
CA GLY A 137 -2.73 -0.47 21.05
C GLY A 137 -1.90 -0.87 19.84
N LEU A 138 -2.27 -1.84 19.02
CA LEU A 138 -1.51 -2.23 17.83
C LEU A 138 -1.21 -1.02 16.91
N LEU A 139 -2.24 -0.22 16.57
CA LEU A 139 -2.07 0.92 15.66
C LEU A 139 -1.28 2.06 16.30
N THR A 140 -1.33 2.18 17.62
CA THR A 140 -0.46 3.11 18.38
C THR A 140 0.99 2.71 18.23
N ALA A 141 1.32 1.43 18.43
CA ALA A 141 2.68 0.91 18.26
C ALA A 141 3.20 1.10 16.83
N LEU A 142 2.35 0.82 15.81
CA LEU A 142 2.70 1.05 14.42
C LEU A 142 2.93 2.54 14.10
N ARG A 143 2.16 3.44 14.71
CA ARG A 143 2.35 4.89 14.57
C ARG A 143 3.67 5.34 15.18
N GLU A 144 4.02 4.80 16.33
CA GLU A 144 5.30 5.10 16.98
C GLU A 144 6.48 4.55 16.16
N GLU A 145 6.35 3.34 15.59
CA GLU A 145 7.35 2.82 14.65
C GLU A 145 7.53 3.75 13.44
N GLN A 146 6.42 4.23 12.84
CA GLN A 146 6.50 5.22 11.75
C GLN A 146 7.26 6.48 12.17
N ARG A 147 7.01 6.98 13.38
CA ARG A 147 7.69 8.18 13.91
C ARG A 147 9.19 7.95 14.04
N MET A 148 9.60 6.85 14.69
CA MET A 148 11.01 6.50 14.88
C MET A 148 11.72 6.28 13.54
N LEU A 149 11.09 5.57 12.60
CA LEU A 149 11.68 5.31 11.29
C LEU A 149 11.73 6.56 10.42
N SER A 150 10.84 7.54 10.62
CA SER A 150 10.85 8.80 9.88
C SER A 150 12.12 9.60 10.09
N GLU A 151 12.78 9.46 11.25
CA GLU A 151 14.04 10.09 11.60
C GLU A 151 15.24 9.48 10.82
N ARG A 152 15.05 8.25 10.30
CA ARG A 152 16.07 7.55 9.51
C ARG A 152 15.99 7.84 8.00
N VAL A 153 15.03 8.62 7.58
CA VAL A 153 14.93 9.00 6.16
C VAL A 153 16.05 9.97 5.81
N VAL A 154 16.86 9.60 4.84
CA VAL A 154 17.90 10.44 4.25
C VAL A 154 17.28 11.20 3.07
N GLU A 155 17.30 12.53 3.12
CA GLU A 155 16.79 13.44 2.09
C GLU A 155 17.93 14.02 1.24
N GLU A 156 19.00 13.26 1.06
CA GLU A 156 20.20 13.65 0.33
C GLU A 156 20.39 12.77 -0.91
N ASP A 157 20.94 13.36 -1.97
CA ASP A 157 21.32 12.62 -3.17
C ASP A 157 22.71 11.99 -2.94
N MET A 158 22.83 10.70 -3.23
CA MET A 158 24.10 9.99 -3.11
C MET A 158 25.05 10.26 -4.28
N GLY A 159 24.66 11.11 -5.25
CA GLY A 159 25.47 11.46 -6.41
C GLY A 159 25.69 10.32 -7.41
N VAL A 160 24.95 9.22 -7.27
CA VAL A 160 25.06 8.05 -8.16
C VAL A 160 24.09 8.23 -9.35
N PRO A 161 24.52 7.98 -10.59
CA PRO A 161 23.61 7.90 -11.72
C PRO A 161 22.53 6.84 -11.50
N PHE A 162 21.29 7.13 -11.88
CA PHE A 162 20.21 6.15 -11.87
C PHE A 162 20.06 5.56 -13.27
N GLU A 163 20.71 4.44 -13.53
CA GLU A 163 20.65 3.73 -14.80
C GLU A 163 19.45 2.76 -14.84
N ARG A 164 19.09 2.20 -13.69
CA ARG A 164 18.00 1.24 -13.51
C ARG A 164 16.90 1.85 -12.67
N ILE A 165 15.80 2.21 -13.33
CA ILE A 165 14.63 2.81 -12.68
C ILE A 165 13.55 1.76 -12.53
N ALA A 166 13.23 1.36 -11.32
CA ALA A 166 12.15 0.42 -11.07
C ALA A 166 10.86 1.11 -10.61
N GLY A 167 9.74 0.46 -10.88
CA GLY A 167 8.43 0.82 -10.33
C GLY A 167 7.78 -0.36 -9.65
N VAL A 168 7.10 -0.11 -8.55
CA VAL A 168 6.32 -1.12 -7.82
C VAL A 168 4.88 -0.69 -7.66
N ASP A 169 3.97 -1.63 -7.92
CA ASP A 169 2.53 -1.49 -7.67
C ASP A 169 1.97 -2.77 -7.04
N ALA A 170 0.96 -2.61 -6.19
CA ALA A 170 0.26 -3.70 -5.51
C ALA A 170 -1.22 -3.71 -5.89
N GLY A 171 -1.66 -4.79 -6.52
CA GLY A 171 -3.06 -5.00 -6.89
C GLY A 171 -3.73 -6.06 -6.01
N TYR A 172 -5.04 -5.88 -5.73
CA TYR A 172 -5.80 -6.76 -4.84
C TYR A 172 -6.92 -7.50 -5.55
N ASP A 173 -7.16 -8.76 -5.18
CA ASP A 173 -8.31 -9.57 -5.55
C ASP A 173 -8.81 -10.32 -4.31
N GLY A 174 -9.76 -9.73 -3.57
CA GLY A 174 -10.13 -10.16 -2.22
C GLY A 174 -8.94 -10.02 -1.25
N ASP A 175 -8.61 -11.10 -0.56
CA ASP A 175 -7.46 -11.16 0.35
C ASP A 175 -6.12 -11.41 -0.35
N GLU A 176 -6.13 -11.71 -1.65
CA GLU A 176 -4.89 -11.90 -2.40
C GLU A 176 -4.33 -10.58 -2.90
N THR A 177 -3.01 -10.43 -2.75
CA THR A 177 -2.24 -9.29 -3.24
C THR A 177 -1.27 -9.77 -4.31
N TYR A 178 -1.24 -9.05 -5.42
CA TYR A 178 -0.26 -9.22 -6.49
C TYR A 178 0.65 -8.00 -6.48
N VAL A 179 1.90 -8.19 -6.11
CA VAL A 179 2.92 -7.14 -6.13
C VAL A 179 3.79 -7.36 -7.35
N VAL A 180 3.90 -6.33 -8.16
CA VAL A 180 4.73 -6.32 -9.37
C VAL A 180 5.81 -5.27 -9.20
N VAL A 181 7.06 -5.67 -9.40
CA VAL A 181 8.19 -4.76 -9.55
C VAL A 181 8.74 -4.96 -10.96
N ILE A 182 8.91 -3.88 -11.69
CA ILE A 182 9.53 -3.88 -13.01
C ILE A 182 10.66 -2.86 -13.05
N CYS A 183 11.81 -3.28 -13.56
CA CYS A 183 13.00 -2.46 -13.71
C CYS A 183 13.19 -2.12 -15.19
N LEU A 184 13.41 -0.84 -15.48
CA LEU A 184 13.61 -0.31 -16.82
C LEU A 184 15.00 0.31 -16.94
N ASP A 185 15.60 0.21 -18.13
CA ASP A 185 16.75 1.02 -18.50
C ASP A 185 16.35 2.51 -18.58
N ARG A 186 17.19 3.40 -18.10
CA ARG A 186 16.92 4.83 -18.07
C ARG A 186 16.83 5.46 -19.47
N ASN A 187 17.60 4.97 -20.42
CA ASN A 187 17.82 5.67 -21.70
C ASN A 187 16.67 5.45 -22.68
N ASP A 188 16.15 4.23 -22.73
CA ASP A 188 15.08 3.85 -23.67
C ASP A 188 13.77 3.45 -22.96
N LEU A 189 13.80 3.26 -21.63
CA LEU A 189 12.71 2.78 -20.79
C LEU A 189 12.25 1.37 -21.17
N ASP A 190 13.14 0.58 -21.77
CA ASP A 190 12.88 -0.82 -22.05
C ASP A 190 12.99 -1.65 -20.76
N PRO A 191 12.13 -2.66 -20.58
CA PRO A 191 12.21 -3.57 -19.44
C PRO A 191 13.49 -4.40 -19.45
N ILE A 192 14.21 -4.42 -18.32
CA ILE A 192 15.42 -5.20 -18.12
C ILE A 192 15.25 -6.31 -17.08
N ASP A 193 14.28 -6.16 -16.17
CA ASP A 193 14.00 -7.16 -15.15
C ASP A 193 12.60 -7.00 -14.57
N ILE A 194 11.97 -8.10 -14.14
CA ILE A 194 10.63 -8.09 -13.58
C ILE A 194 10.46 -9.16 -12.50
N ALA A 195 9.76 -8.83 -11.44
CA ALA A 195 9.35 -9.77 -10.42
C ALA A 195 7.87 -9.63 -10.08
N VAL A 196 7.19 -10.76 -9.94
CA VAL A 196 5.81 -10.83 -9.51
C VAL A 196 5.71 -11.71 -8.27
N VAL A 197 5.06 -11.19 -7.23
CA VAL A 197 4.80 -11.91 -6.00
C VAL A 197 3.31 -11.93 -5.72
N LYS A 198 2.78 -13.13 -5.48
CA LYS A 198 1.43 -13.33 -5.01
C LYS A 198 1.46 -13.68 -3.52
N ARG A 199 0.71 -12.95 -2.70
CA ARG A 199 0.60 -13.18 -1.25
C ARG A 199 -0.84 -12.98 -0.77
N ARG A 200 -1.14 -13.49 0.42
CA ARG A 200 -2.33 -13.10 1.15
C ARG A 200 -2.06 -11.80 1.91
N ALA A 201 -3.01 -10.88 1.90
CA ALA A 201 -2.93 -9.66 2.70
C ALA A 201 -3.28 -10.00 4.16
N GLU A 202 -2.30 -9.90 5.04
CA GLU A 202 -2.44 -10.21 6.47
C GLU A 202 -2.88 -8.98 7.29
N PHE A 203 -2.80 -7.79 6.68
CA PHE A 203 -3.19 -6.53 7.29
C PHE A 203 -4.27 -5.84 6.45
N PRO A 204 -5.35 -5.28 7.06
CA PRO A 204 -6.39 -4.58 6.31
C PRO A 204 -5.88 -3.26 5.71
N TYR A 205 -6.61 -2.75 4.71
CA TYR A 205 -6.36 -1.39 4.27
C TYR A 205 -6.83 -0.39 5.34
N ILE A 206 -5.88 0.27 5.98
CA ILE A 206 -6.13 1.36 6.93
C ILE A 206 -5.42 2.60 6.39
N PRO A 207 -6.12 3.73 6.21
CA PRO A 207 -5.49 4.97 5.75
C PRO A 207 -4.27 5.33 6.63
N THR A 208 -3.16 5.68 5.98
CA THR A 208 -1.88 6.01 6.61
C THR A 208 -1.07 4.83 7.18
N TYR A 209 -1.55 3.59 7.01
CA TYR A 209 -0.84 2.36 7.40
C TYR A 209 -0.59 1.41 6.21
N LEU A 210 -0.65 1.93 4.97
CA LEU A 210 -0.51 1.12 3.75
C LEU A 210 0.77 0.28 3.72
N ALA A 211 1.87 0.84 4.24
CA ALA A 211 3.15 0.15 4.31
C ALA A 211 3.08 -1.21 5.01
N TYR A 212 2.29 -1.34 6.08
CA TYR A 212 2.16 -2.60 6.82
C TYR A 212 1.36 -3.67 6.05
N ARG A 213 0.54 -3.25 5.09
CA ARG A 213 -0.19 -4.15 4.21
C ARG A 213 0.65 -4.66 3.04
N GLU A 214 1.53 -3.81 2.48
CA GLU A 214 2.18 -4.06 1.20
C GLU A 214 3.66 -4.41 1.29
N PHE A 215 4.35 -3.94 2.34
CA PHE A 215 5.82 -4.03 2.40
C PHE A 215 6.36 -5.45 2.27
N SER A 216 5.74 -6.44 2.90
CA SER A 216 6.23 -7.83 2.83
C SER A 216 6.19 -8.39 1.40
N GLY A 217 5.20 -7.97 0.61
CA GLY A 217 5.11 -8.31 -0.81
C GLY A 217 6.14 -7.55 -1.64
N ILE A 218 6.31 -6.24 -1.37
CA ILE A 218 7.29 -5.39 -2.06
C ILE A 218 8.71 -5.90 -1.79
N GLU A 219 9.06 -6.15 -0.54
CA GLU A 219 10.35 -6.72 -0.15
C GLU A 219 10.63 -8.03 -0.90
N ALA A 220 9.64 -8.95 -0.89
CA ALA A 220 9.79 -10.22 -1.58
C ALA A 220 9.94 -10.07 -3.11
N ALA A 221 9.28 -9.09 -3.72
CA ALA A 221 9.39 -8.83 -5.14
C ALA A 221 10.74 -8.19 -5.50
N VAL A 222 11.17 -7.17 -4.74
CA VAL A 222 12.48 -6.54 -4.95
C VAL A 222 13.63 -7.53 -4.78
N ARG A 223 13.53 -8.46 -3.80
CA ARG A 223 14.54 -9.52 -3.59
C ARG A 223 14.60 -10.56 -4.72
N ARG A 224 13.57 -10.65 -5.56
CA ARG A 224 13.55 -11.57 -6.71
C ARG A 224 14.14 -10.99 -7.98
N LEU A 225 14.37 -9.69 -8.02
CA LEU A 225 15.07 -9.09 -9.15
C LEU A 225 16.51 -9.63 -9.20
N ASP A 226 16.98 -9.96 -10.41
CA ASP A 226 18.35 -10.38 -10.65
C ASP A 226 19.33 -9.22 -10.45
N GLN A 227 18.87 -8.01 -10.76
CA GLN A 227 19.62 -6.78 -10.58
C GLN A 227 18.89 -5.81 -9.65
N ARG A 228 19.61 -5.34 -8.63
CA ARG A 228 19.08 -4.31 -7.73
C ARG A 228 18.85 -3.01 -8.50
N PRO A 229 17.66 -2.40 -8.42
CA PRO A 229 17.43 -1.09 -9.02
C PRO A 229 18.24 0.00 -8.32
N ASP A 230 18.60 1.06 -9.06
CA ASP A 230 19.29 2.21 -8.50
C ASP A 230 18.29 3.16 -7.80
N VAL A 231 17.04 3.17 -8.27
CA VAL A 231 15.92 3.89 -7.65
C VAL A 231 14.61 3.15 -7.85
N LEU A 232 13.74 3.18 -6.85
CA LEU A 232 12.42 2.55 -6.89
C LEU A 232 11.31 3.61 -6.76
N LEU A 233 10.46 3.73 -7.77
CA LEU A 233 9.22 4.48 -7.72
C LEU A 233 8.13 3.62 -7.07
N VAL A 234 7.45 4.16 -6.07
CA VAL A 234 6.39 3.46 -5.33
C VAL A 234 5.05 4.18 -5.58
N ASP A 235 4.01 3.45 -6.02
CA ASP A 235 2.65 4.02 -6.14
C ASP A 235 2.12 4.31 -4.72
N GLY A 236 2.39 5.51 -4.23
CA GLY A 236 2.04 5.97 -2.90
C GLY A 236 2.88 7.16 -2.45
N HIS A 237 2.69 7.53 -1.19
CA HIS A 237 3.36 8.70 -0.62
C HIS A 237 4.68 8.35 0.07
N GLY A 238 5.63 9.29 0.00
CA GLY A 238 6.80 9.35 0.85
C GLY A 238 6.61 10.33 2.01
N ARG A 239 7.36 11.44 2.02
CA ARG A 239 7.25 12.51 3.03
C ARG A 239 5.91 13.27 3.04
N LEU A 240 5.11 13.20 1.97
CA LEU A 240 3.75 13.74 1.95
C LEU A 240 2.76 12.81 2.68
N HIS A 241 3.02 12.59 3.95
CA HIS A 241 2.26 11.68 4.83
C HIS A 241 2.08 12.31 6.22
N PRO A 242 0.97 12.07 6.97
CA PRO A 242 0.76 12.66 8.30
C PRO A 242 1.89 12.41 9.28
N ALA A 243 2.52 11.23 9.24
CA ALA A 243 3.68 10.89 10.03
C ALA A 243 5.02 11.25 9.34
N LEU A 244 5.01 12.02 8.24
CA LEU A 244 6.18 12.24 7.38
C LEU A 244 6.85 10.93 6.93
N PHE A 245 6.10 9.82 6.92
CA PHE A 245 6.61 8.48 6.69
C PHE A 245 5.56 7.59 6.01
N GLY A 246 5.38 7.79 4.70
CA GLY A 246 4.52 6.96 3.88
C GLY A 246 5.22 5.68 3.40
N ILE A 247 4.53 4.91 2.55
CA ILE A 247 5.03 3.62 2.07
C ILE A 247 6.38 3.74 1.34
N ALA A 248 6.61 4.78 0.54
CA ALA A 248 7.89 4.95 -0.14
C ALA A 248 9.04 5.19 0.85
N CYS A 249 8.82 5.94 1.96
CA CYS A 249 9.80 6.07 3.03
C CYS A 249 10.04 4.73 3.72
N TYR A 250 8.97 3.99 4.03
CA TYR A 250 9.06 2.70 4.69
C TYR A 250 9.88 1.71 3.88
N VAL A 251 9.57 1.57 2.59
CA VAL A 251 10.32 0.70 1.66
C VAL A 251 11.78 1.12 1.58
N GLY A 252 12.04 2.42 1.38
CA GLY A 252 13.39 2.94 1.24
C GLY A 252 14.26 2.71 2.47
N VAL A 253 13.75 3.02 3.66
CA VAL A 253 14.49 2.80 4.93
C VAL A 253 14.71 1.32 5.22
N ARG A 254 13.71 0.47 4.93
CA ARG A 254 13.81 -0.98 5.20
C ARG A 254 14.71 -1.72 4.23
N LEU A 255 14.78 -1.29 2.97
CA LEU A 255 15.61 -1.92 1.95
C LEU A 255 16.94 -1.19 1.71
N ASP A 256 17.15 -0.07 2.40
CA ASP A 256 18.30 0.83 2.18
C ASP A 256 18.47 1.20 0.71
N LEU A 257 17.37 1.62 0.06
CA LEU A 257 17.27 1.86 -1.38
C LEU A 257 16.76 3.29 -1.64
N PRO A 258 17.31 4.01 -2.62
CA PRO A 258 16.69 5.24 -3.09
C PRO A 258 15.25 5.02 -3.54
N THR A 259 14.30 5.74 -2.93
CA THR A 259 12.88 5.58 -3.23
C THR A 259 12.16 6.90 -3.42
N ILE A 260 11.17 6.91 -4.30
CA ILE A 260 10.33 8.05 -4.64
C ILE A 260 8.87 7.65 -4.48
N GLY A 261 8.11 8.43 -3.72
CA GLY A 261 6.65 8.28 -3.68
C GLY A 261 6.00 9.04 -4.82
N VAL A 262 5.17 8.36 -5.60
CA VAL A 262 4.38 8.94 -6.69
C VAL A 262 2.92 8.60 -6.47
N ALA A 263 2.10 9.61 -6.17
CA ALA A 263 0.70 9.41 -5.85
C ALA A 263 -0.24 10.18 -6.80
N LYS A 264 -1.44 9.64 -7.01
CA LYS A 264 -2.47 10.22 -7.90
C LYS A 264 -3.31 11.29 -7.22
N HIS A 265 -3.33 11.29 -5.89
CA HIS A 265 -4.12 12.21 -5.06
C HIS A 265 -3.29 12.72 -3.89
N PRO A 266 -3.51 13.96 -3.42
CA PRO A 266 -2.82 14.45 -2.22
C PRO A 266 -3.36 13.74 -0.98
N LEU A 267 -2.47 13.41 -0.04
CA LEU A 267 -2.85 12.87 1.27
C LEU A 267 -2.80 13.96 2.33
N VAL A 268 -1.78 14.82 2.26
CA VAL A 268 -1.56 15.97 3.16
C VAL A 268 -0.88 17.10 2.38
N GLY A 269 -0.83 18.27 3.02
CA GLY A 269 -0.16 19.45 2.47
C GLY A 269 -1.06 20.31 1.59
N ARG A 270 -0.54 21.45 1.21
CA ARG A 270 -1.19 22.42 0.36
C ARG A 270 -0.20 23.01 -0.64
N VAL A 271 -0.69 23.39 -1.80
CA VAL A 271 0.11 24.14 -2.78
C VAL A 271 0.59 25.45 -2.15
N THR A 272 1.85 25.75 -2.30
CA THR A 272 2.48 26.99 -1.80
C THR A 272 3.28 27.68 -2.90
N LYS A 273 3.40 29.01 -2.76
CA LYS A 273 4.32 29.81 -3.57
C LYS A 273 5.74 29.85 -2.97
N ARG A 274 5.92 29.28 -1.78
CA ARG A 274 7.24 29.17 -1.14
C ARG A 274 8.09 28.11 -1.82
N GLY A 275 9.39 28.31 -1.78
CA GLY A 275 10.34 27.48 -2.48
C GLY A 275 10.46 27.86 -3.96
N HIS A 276 11.40 27.25 -4.63
CA HIS A 276 11.65 27.46 -6.07
C HIS A 276 11.45 26.10 -6.76
N PRO A 277 10.18 25.68 -7.01
CA PRO A 277 9.95 24.41 -7.67
C PRO A 277 10.53 24.43 -9.09
N PRO A 278 11.03 23.30 -9.61
CA PRO A 278 11.43 23.19 -11.00
C PRO A 278 10.29 23.59 -11.94
N SER A 279 10.63 24.16 -13.10
CA SER A 279 9.66 24.67 -14.09
C SER A 279 8.50 23.69 -14.32
N GLY A 280 7.27 24.18 -14.34
CA GLY A 280 6.06 23.37 -14.56
C GLY A 280 5.65 22.47 -13.39
N ALA A 281 6.23 22.63 -12.19
CA ALA A 281 5.78 21.98 -10.97
C ALA A 281 5.32 23.01 -9.94
N MET A 282 4.48 22.58 -9.00
CA MET A 282 4.03 23.39 -7.86
C MET A 282 4.54 22.75 -6.55
N ALA A 283 5.07 23.57 -5.65
CA ALA A 283 5.53 23.09 -4.35
C ALA A 283 4.35 22.74 -3.45
N ILE A 284 4.48 21.63 -2.72
CA ILE A 284 3.53 21.21 -1.68
C ILE A 284 4.19 21.39 -0.31
N GLU A 285 3.61 22.29 0.48
CA GLU A 285 4.04 22.54 1.85
C GLU A 285 3.24 21.68 2.83
N PHE A 286 3.95 21.05 3.75
CA PHE A 286 3.37 20.37 4.91
C PHE A 286 4.29 20.53 6.12
N GLN A 287 3.70 20.86 7.28
CA GLN A 287 4.43 21.15 8.54
C GLN A 287 5.58 22.16 8.33
N GLY A 288 5.25 23.28 7.65
CA GLY A 288 6.18 24.41 7.48
C GLY A 288 7.34 24.20 6.50
N ARG A 289 7.41 23.07 5.79
CA ARG A 289 8.45 22.78 4.80
C ARG A 289 7.86 22.26 3.50
N VAL A 290 8.52 22.52 2.37
CA VAL A 290 8.20 21.87 1.10
C VAL A 290 8.57 20.40 1.20
N ARG A 291 7.56 19.52 1.07
CA ARG A 291 7.68 18.06 1.22
C ARG A 291 7.41 17.29 -0.06
N GLY A 292 6.99 17.96 -1.10
CA GLY A 292 6.70 17.34 -2.38
C GLY A 292 6.42 18.36 -3.46
N TYR A 293 6.23 17.84 -4.65
CA TYR A 293 5.80 18.59 -5.82
C TYR A 293 4.54 18.00 -6.42
N ALA A 294 3.63 18.88 -6.87
CA ALA A 294 2.57 18.53 -7.78
C ALA A 294 3.06 18.88 -9.19
N TRP A 295 3.09 17.89 -10.07
CA TRP A 295 3.50 18.02 -11.45
C TRP A 295 2.48 17.37 -12.38
N THR A 296 2.11 18.07 -13.46
CA THR A 296 1.18 17.55 -14.46
C THR A 296 1.99 16.99 -15.64
N PRO A 297 2.05 15.66 -15.79
CA PRO A 297 2.71 15.02 -16.91
C PRO A 297 2.05 15.33 -18.25
N PRO A 298 2.77 15.22 -19.37
CA PRO A 298 2.17 15.25 -20.70
C PRO A 298 1.02 14.23 -20.80
N GLY A 299 -0.08 14.61 -21.44
CA GLY A 299 -1.25 13.75 -21.63
C GLY A 299 -2.14 13.56 -20.38
N ARG A 300 -1.93 14.36 -19.32
CA ARG A 300 -2.84 14.40 -18.15
C ARG A 300 -3.40 15.80 -17.94
N GLU A 301 -4.62 15.86 -17.40
CA GLU A 301 -5.23 17.10 -16.91
C GLU A 301 -4.93 17.35 -15.42
N ARG A 302 -4.73 16.28 -14.65
CA ARG A 302 -4.51 16.36 -13.21
C ARG A 302 -3.07 16.04 -12.85
N PRO A 303 -2.49 16.74 -11.86
CA PRO A 303 -1.13 16.48 -11.41
C PRO A 303 -1.00 15.10 -10.76
N ILE A 304 0.23 14.60 -10.74
CA ILE A 304 0.71 13.60 -9.82
C ILE A 304 1.51 14.27 -8.72
N PHE A 305 1.60 13.60 -7.57
CA PHE A 305 2.26 14.12 -6.38
C PHE A 305 3.55 13.34 -6.14
N VAL A 306 4.67 14.03 -6.27
CA VAL A 306 6.01 13.45 -6.09
C VAL A 306 6.55 13.84 -4.73
N SER A 307 7.03 12.89 -3.97
CA SER A 307 7.63 13.11 -2.64
C SER A 307 8.82 12.20 -2.39
N ILE A 308 9.73 12.65 -1.54
CA ILE A 308 10.90 11.88 -1.13
C ILE A 308 10.44 10.60 -0.42
N GLY A 309 11.00 9.46 -0.80
CA GLY A 309 10.97 8.24 -0.01
C GLY A 309 12.22 8.14 0.87
N HIS A 310 13.39 7.90 0.28
CA HIS A 310 14.66 7.72 0.98
C HIS A 310 15.85 7.94 0.03
N ARG A 311 17.00 8.41 0.53
CA ARG A 311 18.29 8.59 -0.18
C ARG A 311 18.19 9.33 -1.51
N ILE A 312 17.39 10.39 -1.54
CA ILE A 312 17.19 11.24 -2.72
C ILE A 312 16.74 12.62 -2.28
N THR A 313 17.11 13.66 -3.00
CA THR A 313 16.56 15.00 -2.82
C THR A 313 15.21 15.13 -3.54
N LEU A 314 14.38 16.09 -3.13
CA LEU A 314 13.09 16.32 -3.76
C LEU A 314 13.23 16.77 -5.23
N ALA A 315 14.24 17.58 -5.55
CA ALA A 315 14.52 18.01 -6.91
C ALA A 315 14.90 16.82 -7.80
N ARG A 316 15.79 15.97 -7.31
CA ARG A 316 16.22 14.76 -8.03
C ARG A 316 15.08 13.76 -8.20
N ALA A 317 14.22 13.62 -7.18
CA ALA A 317 13.02 12.78 -7.28
C ALA A 317 12.10 13.21 -8.42
N LEU A 318 11.84 14.52 -8.58
CA LEU A 318 11.05 15.02 -9.70
C LEU A 318 11.77 14.83 -11.05
N GLU A 319 13.08 14.99 -11.11
CA GLU A 319 13.88 14.75 -12.32
C GLU A 319 13.74 13.28 -12.78
N VAL A 320 13.92 12.33 -11.88
CA VAL A 320 13.76 10.89 -12.18
C VAL A 320 12.34 10.58 -12.64
N VAL A 321 11.32 11.11 -11.95
CA VAL A 321 9.92 10.93 -12.35
C VAL A 321 9.66 11.47 -13.75
N ARG A 322 10.20 12.65 -14.09
CA ARG A 322 10.07 13.22 -15.43
C ARG A 322 10.77 12.39 -16.49
N ALA A 323 12.01 12.00 -16.23
CA ALA A 323 12.82 11.18 -17.16
C ALA A 323 12.17 9.82 -17.44
N SER A 324 11.42 9.26 -16.49
CA SER A 324 10.73 7.99 -16.63
C SER A 324 9.26 8.11 -17.07
N THR A 325 8.83 9.32 -17.51
CA THR A 325 7.44 9.57 -17.94
C THR A 325 7.38 9.97 -19.41
N LEU A 326 6.88 9.09 -20.25
CA LEU A 326 6.59 9.41 -21.65
C LEU A 326 5.25 10.14 -21.74
N GLN A 327 4.19 9.53 -21.19
CA GLN A 327 2.85 10.09 -21.19
C GLN A 327 2.04 9.60 -19.99
N GLY A 328 1.38 10.52 -19.32
CA GLY A 328 0.36 10.23 -18.30
C GLY A 328 0.93 9.88 -16.92
N HIS A 329 1.70 8.83 -16.78
CA HIS A 329 2.26 8.35 -15.51
C HIS A 329 3.65 7.75 -15.76
N PRO A 330 4.57 7.70 -14.80
CA PRO A 330 5.87 7.06 -14.99
C PRO A 330 5.75 5.64 -15.56
N GLU A 331 6.51 5.35 -16.60
CA GLU A 331 6.42 4.06 -17.32
C GLU A 331 6.62 2.85 -16.39
N PRO A 332 7.57 2.86 -15.42
CA PRO A 332 7.71 1.72 -14.51
C PRO A 332 6.44 1.44 -13.70
N LEU A 333 5.74 2.48 -13.23
CA LEU A 333 4.49 2.33 -12.48
C LEU A 333 3.31 1.92 -13.37
N LYS A 334 3.24 2.46 -14.61
CA LYS A 334 2.22 2.07 -15.60
C LYS A 334 2.30 0.60 -15.96
N LEU A 335 3.51 0.11 -16.19
CA LEU A 335 3.76 -1.28 -16.54
C LEU A 335 3.44 -2.20 -15.35
N ALA A 336 3.88 -1.86 -14.14
CA ALA A 336 3.59 -2.62 -12.93
C ALA A 336 2.07 -2.76 -12.70
N ASP A 337 1.31 -1.65 -12.76
CA ASP A 337 -0.15 -1.64 -12.63
C ASP A 337 -0.84 -2.46 -13.74
N ARG A 338 -0.39 -2.33 -15.01
CA ARG A 338 -0.93 -3.12 -16.13
C ARG A 338 -0.78 -4.61 -15.89
N ILE A 339 0.42 -5.05 -15.57
CA ILE A 339 0.73 -6.47 -15.31
C ILE A 339 -0.10 -6.98 -14.13
N GLY A 340 -0.18 -6.23 -13.04
CA GLY A 340 -0.99 -6.58 -11.88
C GLY A 340 -2.49 -6.75 -12.21
N ARG A 341 -3.05 -5.88 -13.08
CA ARG A 341 -4.45 -6.02 -13.56
C ARG A 341 -4.65 -7.27 -14.40
N GLU A 342 -3.70 -7.62 -15.25
CA GLU A 342 -3.82 -8.80 -16.11
C GLU A 342 -3.70 -10.10 -15.34
N MET A 343 -2.80 -10.17 -14.36
CA MET A 343 -2.72 -11.32 -13.44
C MET A 343 -4.07 -11.59 -12.75
N LYS A 344 -4.76 -10.52 -12.30
CA LYS A 344 -6.11 -10.64 -11.71
C LYS A 344 -7.17 -11.10 -12.71
N ARG A 345 -7.15 -10.57 -13.93
CA ARG A 345 -8.10 -10.94 -15.00
C ARG A 345 -7.99 -12.41 -15.38
N ASN A 346 -6.78 -12.92 -15.54
CA ASN A 346 -6.53 -14.31 -15.91
C ASN A 346 -7.07 -15.29 -14.86
N LYS A 347 -6.84 -15.00 -13.57
CA LYS A 347 -7.38 -15.81 -12.48
C LYS A 347 -8.92 -15.86 -12.48
N ARG A 348 -9.58 -14.73 -12.71
CA ARG A 348 -11.05 -14.68 -12.79
C ARG A 348 -11.58 -15.53 -13.96
N ASN A 349 -10.89 -15.53 -15.08
CA ASN A 349 -11.23 -16.35 -16.24
C ASN A 349 -11.02 -17.84 -15.96
N GLU A 350 -9.96 -18.24 -15.27
CA GLU A 350 -9.72 -19.63 -14.85
C GLU A 350 -10.79 -20.14 -13.88
N LYS A 351 -11.17 -19.31 -12.88
CA LYS A 351 -12.26 -19.65 -11.96
C LYS A 351 -13.60 -19.83 -12.69
N ARG A 352 -13.91 -18.98 -13.67
CA ARG A 352 -15.12 -19.10 -14.50
C ARG A 352 -15.11 -20.39 -15.33
N LYS A 353 -13.99 -20.75 -15.96
CA LYS A 353 -13.85 -22.00 -16.73
C LYS A 353 -14.03 -23.23 -15.84
N LYS A 354 -13.42 -23.26 -14.65
CA LYS A 354 -13.56 -24.37 -13.67
C LYS A 354 -14.96 -24.48 -13.06
N GLY A 355 -15.69 -23.36 -12.94
CA GLY A 355 -17.09 -23.37 -12.48
C GLY A 355 -18.12 -23.75 -13.55
N ALA A 356 -17.77 -23.63 -14.83
CA ALA A 356 -18.61 -24.03 -15.95
C ALA A 356 -18.47 -25.53 -16.32
N THR A 357 -17.48 -26.22 -15.72
CA THR A 357 -17.20 -27.66 -15.98
C THR A 357 -17.71 -28.54 -14.82
N ARG A 358 -18.40 -27.98 -13.83
CA ARG A 358 -19.13 -28.68 -12.77
C ARG A 358 -20.62 -28.46 -12.94
#